data_2d6f2556b1ead865f30c91c20fbc9a39
#
_entry.id   2d6f2556b1ead865f30c91c20fbc9a39
#
_cell.length_a   1.000
_cell.length_b   1.000
_cell.length_c   1.000
_cell.angle_alpha   90.00
_cell.angle_beta   90.00
_cell.angle_gamma   90.00
#
_symmetry.space_group_name_H-M   'P 1'
#
loop_
_entity.id
_entity.type
_entity.pdbx_description
1 polymer ?
#
loop_
_entity_poly.entity_id
_entity_poly.type
_entity_poly.pdbx_seq_one_letter_code
_entity_poly.pdbx_strand_id
1 'polypeptide(L)' 'MAQDSTRRLLKVFGIAVTNLEDALEAALGEGARKAEAELRERMKEVIALVERLSERAAKL' A
#
# COMPACT_ATOMS: atom_id res chain seq x y z
N MET A 1 22.25 -6.97 -1.92
CA MET A 1 22.44 -5.70 -2.63
C MET A 1 21.26 -4.79 -2.38
N ALA A 2 21.54 -3.50 -2.15
CA ALA A 2 20.50 -2.50 -1.84
C ALA A 2 19.45 -2.36 -2.94
N GLN A 3 19.87 -2.50 -4.21
CA GLN A 3 18.96 -2.37 -5.36
C GLN A 3 17.90 -3.47 -5.39
N ASP A 4 18.28 -4.70 -5.07
CA ASP A 4 17.33 -5.82 -5.06
C ASP A 4 16.29 -5.63 -3.95
N SER A 5 16.73 -5.17 -2.80
CA SER A 5 15.87 -4.87 -1.67
C SER A 5 14.87 -3.75 -2.01
N THR A 6 15.33 -2.73 -2.72
CA THR A 6 14.47 -1.62 -3.15
C THR A 6 13.47 -2.08 -4.20
N ARG A 7 13.87 -2.93 -5.15
CA ARG A 7 12.97 -3.50 -6.13
C ARG A 7 11.87 -4.33 -5.49
N ARG A 8 12.23 -5.14 -4.48
CA ARG A 8 11.24 -5.92 -3.73
C ARG A 8 10.24 -5.01 -3.04
N LEU A 9 10.74 -3.94 -2.45
CA LEU A 9 9.89 -2.97 -1.79
C LEU A 9 8.91 -2.31 -2.76
N LEU A 10 9.38 -1.97 -3.97
CA LEU A 10 8.53 -1.42 -5.02
C LEU A 10 7.46 -2.41 -5.47
N LYS A 11 7.80 -3.69 -5.60
CA LYS A 11 6.82 -4.72 -5.94
C LYS A 11 5.75 -4.86 -4.86
N VAL A 12 6.17 -4.88 -3.61
CA VAL A 12 5.23 -4.95 -2.48
C VAL A 12 4.34 -3.72 -2.47
N PHE A 13 4.89 -2.56 -2.74
CA PHE A 13 4.13 -1.31 -2.86
C PHE A 13 3.08 -1.41 -3.95
N GLY A 14 3.44 -1.93 -5.14
CA GLY A 14 2.49 -2.12 -6.23
C GLY A 14 1.34 -3.04 -5.86
N ILE A 15 1.65 -4.14 -5.15
CA ILE A 15 0.63 -5.07 -4.66
C ILE A 15 -0.28 -4.39 -3.65
N ALA A 16 0.29 -3.61 -2.74
CA ALA A 16 -0.47 -2.88 -1.73
C ALA A 16 -1.40 -1.84 -2.38
N VAL A 17 -0.96 -1.16 -3.43
CA VAL A 17 -1.79 -0.22 -4.17
C VAL A 17 -2.95 -0.94 -4.86
N THR A 18 -2.70 -2.10 -5.47
CA THR A 18 -3.76 -2.91 -6.08
C THR A 18 -4.79 -3.34 -5.04
N ASN A 19 -4.33 -3.79 -3.87
CA ASN A 19 -5.22 -4.16 -2.78
C ASN A 19 -6.04 -2.96 -2.29
N LEU A 20 -5.43 -1.78 -2.27
CA LEU A 20 -6.13 -0.55 -1.91
C LEU A 20 -7.22 -0.21 -2.93
N GLU A 21 -6.94 -0.38 -4.22
CA GLU A 21 -7.94 -0.16 -5.27
C GLU A 21 -9.14 -1.09 -5.09
N ASP A 22 -8.88 -2.38 -4.83
CA ASP A 22 -9.95 -3.36 -4.60
C ASP A 22 -10.78 -3.00 -3.38
N ALA A 23 -10.14 -2.58 -2.30
CA ALA A 23 -10.82 -2.17 -1.08
C ALA A 23 -11.65 -0.90 -1.31
N LEU A 24 -11.17 0.02 -2.12
CA LEU A 24 -11.90 1.23 -2.46
C LEU A 24 -13.15 0.91 -3.27
N GLU A 25 -13.05 0.02 -4.26
CA GLU A 25 -14.19 -0.42 -5.04
C GLU A 25 -15.26 -1.06 -4.14
N ALA A 26 -14.84 -1.91 -3.20
CA ALA A 26 -15.74 -2.54 -2.25
C ALA A 26 -16.40 -1.50 -1.34
N ALA A 27 -15.67 -0.46 -0.94
CA ALA A 27 -16.20 0.59 -0.09
C ALA A 27 -17.25 1.47 -0.79
N LEU A 28 -17.17 1.55 -2.12
CA LEU A 28 -18.12 2.32 -2.92
C LEU A 28 -19.39 1.54 -3.24
N GLY A 29 -19.39 0.22 -2.99
CA GLY A 29 -20.53 -0.66 -3.25
C GLY A 29 -21.34 -0.98 -2.01
N GLU A 30 -22.10 -2.07 -2.09
CA GLU A 30 -22.88 -2.57 -0.95
C GLU A 30 -21.93 -3.12 0.12
N GLY A 31 -22.32 -2.96 1.38
CA GLY A 31 -21.49 -3.41 2.49
C GLY A 31 -20.36 -2.44 2.84
N ALA A 32 -20.57 -1.18 2.53
CA ALA A 32 -19.57 -0.13 2.70
C ALA A 32 -18.95 -0.05 4.11
N ARG A 33 -19.69 -0.39 5.16
CA ARG A 33 -19.17 -0.31 6.52
C ARG A 33 -18.04 -1.28 6.80
N LYS A 34 -18.16 -2.53 6.32
CA LYS A 34 -17.12 -3.52 6.46
C LYS A 34 -15.93 -3.15 5.59
N ALA A 35 -16.21 -2.71 4.38
CA ALA A 35 -15.18 -2.33 3.43
C ALA A 35 -14.41 -1.10 3.89
N GLU A 36 -15.04 -0.19 4.63
CA GLU A 36 -14.38 0.98 5.18
C GLU A 36 -13.23 0.61 6.12
N ALA A 37 -13.46 -0.35 7.02
CA ALA A 37 -12.42 -0.80 7.94
C ALA A 37 -11.25 -1.42 7.18
N GLU A 38 -11.54 -2.25 6.19
CA GLU A 38 -10.51 -2.86 5.35
C GLU A 38 -9.77 -1.81 4.54
N LEU A 39 -10.48 -0.82 4.00
CA LEU A 39 -9.88 0.28 3.28
C LEU A 39 -8.86 1.02 4.14
N ARG A 40 -9.20 1.31 5.38
CA ARG A 40 -8.28 1.97 6.32
C ARG A 40 -7.01 1.14 6.54
N GLU A 41 -7.16 -0.17 6.70
CA GLU A 41 -6.02 -1.06 6.86
C GLU A 41 -5.10 -1.05 5.63
N ARG A 42 -5.69 -1.08 4.44
CA ARG A 42 -4.91 -1.01 3.20
C ARG A 42 -4.22 0.34 3.03
N MET A 43 -4.88 1.41 3.45
CA MET A 43 -4.26 2.74 3.43
C MET A 43 -3.06 2.82 4.35
N LYS A 44 -3.15 2.24 5.54
CA LYS A 44 -2.03 2.19 6.49
C LYS A 44 -0.83 1.45 5.91
N GLU A 45 -1.08 0.32 5.23
CA GLU A 45 -0.02 -0.43 4.56
C GLU A 45 0.69 0.40 3.51
N VAL A 46 -0.08 1.10 2.67
CA VAL A 46 0.49 1.95 1.63
C VAL A 46 1.32 3.08 2.23
N ILE A 47 0.82 3.73 3.27
CA ILE A 47 1.53 4.82 3.95
C ILE A 47 2.84 4.32 4.54
N ALA A 48 2.83 3.17 5.20
CA ALA A 48 4.04 2.57 5.77
C ALA A 48 5.08 2.28 4.69
N LEU A 49 4.64 1.80 3.53
CA LEU A 49 5.54 1.52 2.42
C LEU A 49 6.09 2.80 1.79
N VAL A 50 5.28 3.84 1.70
CA VAL A 50 5.74 5.15 1.24
C VAL A 50 6.83 5.68 2.16
N GLU A 51 6.67 5.55 3.46
CA GLU A 51 7.67 5.99 4.43
C GLU A 51 8.99 5.24 4.24
N ARG A 52 8.92 3.92 4.06
CA ARG A 52 10.12 3.11 3.81
C ARG A 52 10.82 3.51 2.52
N LEU A 53 10.06 3.72 1.45
CA LEU A 53 10.62 4.15 0.17
C LEU A 53 11.25 5.54 0.29
N SER A 54 10.62 6.45 1.03
CA SER A 54 11.16 7.77 1.28
C SER A 54 12.49 7.73 2.02
N GLU A 55 12.59 6.86 3.03
CA GLU A 55 13.84 6.67 3.77
C GLU A 55 14.96 6.17 2.85
N ARG A 56 14.64 5.23 1.98
CA ARG A 56 15.62 4.71 1.02
C ARG A 56 16.06 5.77 0.03
N ALA A 57 15.13 6.57 -0.46
CA ALA A 57 15.45 7.66 -1.37
C ALA A 57 16.35 8.70 -0.70
N ALA A 58 16.13 8.97 0.58
CA ALA A 58 16.96 9.91 1.33
C ALA A 58 18.40 9.43 1.51
N LYS A 59 18.62 8.11 1.45
CA LYS A 59 19.95 7.52 1.61
C LYS A 59 20.70 7.35 0.29
N LEU A 60 20.04 7.56 -0.82
CA LEU A 60 20.69 7.52 -2.13
C LEU A 60 21.49 8.80 -2.37
#